data_a992c7ba7b5d15741b627ff8a7c4992e
#
_entry.id   a992c7ba7b5d15741b627ff8a7c4992e
#
_cell.length_a   1.000
_cell.length_b   1.000
_cell.length_c   1.000
_cell.angle_alpha   90.00
_cell.angle_beta   90.00
_cell.angle_gamma   90.00
#
_symmetry.space_group_name_H-M   'P 1'
#
loop_
_entity.id
_entity.type
_entity.pdbx_description
1 polymer ?
#
loop_
_entity_poly.entity_id
_entity_poly.type
_entity_poly.pdbx_seq_one_letter_code
_entity_poly.pdbx_strand_id
1 'polypeptide(L)'
;NKQIENQSWKNRGNAGLLKSMNQGLPVRVIRGFKHKSSFSPEKGYTYSGLYSVVDAWEEKGKSGFRICRFRLVYSGGEVKRKSPEQIELDYSIKEKKTKKGTVIRIVRETKLSNSIKELYGNKCQVCNKAINTKHGIYSEGAHIKPLGGPHSGDDSVTNILCLCPNHHVMLDKGGISISNEFKIIGAENGSLNVDSKHKINLENFSYHRMIHGYD
;
A
#
# COMPACT_ATOMS: atom_id res chain seq x y z
N ASN A 1 -27.34 7.53 18.03
CA ASN A 1 -26.59 7.87 19.23
C ASN A 1 -25.50 8.87 18.85
N LYS A 2 -25.27 9.89 19.69
CA LYS A 2 -24.20 10.86 19.51
C LYS A 2 -22.87 10.23 19.93
N GLN A 3 -21.79 10.47 19.19
CA GLN A 3 -20.46 10.03 19.58
C GLN A 3 -20.03 10.78 20.84
N ILE A 4 -19.44 10.07 21.81
CA ILE A 4 -19.05 10.58 23.14
C ILE A 4 -17.55 10.48 23.40
N GLU A 5 -16.78 9.78 22.55
CA GLU A 5 -15.34 9.58 22.67
C GLU A 5 -14.65 9.45 21.31
N ASN A 6 -13.32 9.54 21.32
CA ASN A 6 -12.51 9.30 20.12
C ASN A 6 -12.56 7.84 19.70
N GLN A 7 -12.70 7.59 18.40
CA GLN A 7 -12.47 6.26 17.85
C GLN A 7 -10.96 5.94 17.86
N SER A 8 -10.67 4.65 17.91
CA SER A 8 -9.30 4.12 17.86
C SER A 8 -9.20 3.02 16.80
N TRP A 9 -8.03 2.90 16.18
CA TRP A 9 -7.70 1.79 15.30
C TRP A 9 -7.75 0.42 16.00
N LYS A 10 -7.65 0.39 17.34
CA LYS A 10 -7.78 -0.81 18.16
C LYS A 10 -9.24 -1.26 18.35
N ASN A 11 -10.22 -0.40 18.06
CA ASN A 11 -11.62 -0.78 18.14
C ASN A 11 -11.90 -1.93 17.17
N ARG A 12 -12.59 -2.98 17.62
CA ARG A 12 -12.77 -4.25 16.90
C ARG A 12 -13.16 -4.08 15.42
N GLY A 13 -14.09 -3.19 15.12
CA GLY A 13 -14.52 -2.90 13.72
C GLY A 13 -13.41 -2.26 12.89
N ASN A 14 -12.75 -1.23 13.42
CA ASN A 14 -11.67 -0.53 12.75
C ASN A 14 -10.45 -1.44 12.53
N ALA A 15 -10.07 -2.21 13.56
CA ALA A 15 -8.99 -3.19 13.46
C ALA A 15 -9.27 -4.27 12.39
N GLY A 16 -10.52 -4.72 12.31
CA GLY A 16 -10.94 -5.69 11.29
C GLY A 16 -10.83 -5.14 9.86
N LEU A 17 -11.25 -3.90 9.64
CA LEU A 17 -11.13 -3.24 8.33
C LEU A 17 -9.67 -2.96 7.95
N LEU A 18 -8.83 -2.53 8.91
CA LEU A 18 -7.38 -2.39 8.69
C LEU A 18 -6.73 -3.72 8.32
N LYS A 19 -7.08 -4.80 9.02
CA LYS A 19 -6.59 -6.14 8.70
C LYS A 19 -7.00 -6.56 7.29
N SER A 20 -8.26 -6.32 6.91
CA SER A 20 -8.74 -6.60 5.55
C SER A 20 -8.00 -5.80 4.50
N MET A 21 -7.72 -4.51 4.77
CA MET A 21 -6.92 -3.65 3.90
C MET A 21 -5.50 -4.18 3.70
N ASN A 22 -4.81 -4.50 4.80
CA ASN A 22 -3.41 -4.95 4.79
C ASN A 22 -3.25 -6.33 4.13
N GLN A 23 -4.25 -7.20 4.28
CA GLN A 23 -4.24 -8.56 3.72
C GLN A 23 -4.91 -8.65 2.32
N GLY A 24 -5.42 -7.54 1.78
CA GLY A 24 -6.15 -7.53 0.52
C GLY A 24 -7.45 -8.34 0.55
N LEU A 25 -8.02 -8.58 1.75
CA LEU A 25 -9.23 -9.38 1.90
C LEU A 25 -10.48 -8.53 1.61
N PRO A 26 -11.41 -9.02 0.79
CA PRO A 26 -12.66 -8.32 0.54
C PRO A 26 -13.56 -8.32 1.77
N VAL A 27 -14.32 -7.25 1.95
CA VAL A 27 -15.33 -7.12 2.99
C VAL A 27 -16.73 -7.15 2.39
N ARG A 28 -17.67 -7.78 3.10
CA ARG A 28 -19.08 -7.79 2.73
C ARG A 28 -19.75 -6.52 3.22
N VAL A 29 -20.38 -5.78 2.33
CA VAL A 29 -21.14 -4.58 2.71
C VAL A 29 -22.63 -4.93 2.79
N ILE A 30 -23.19 -4.72 3.98
CA ILE A 30 -24.63 -4.86 4.25
C ILE A 30 -25.15 -3.50 4.63
N ARG A 31 -26.20 -3.04 3.93
CA ARG A 31 -26.84 -1.74 4.17
C ARG A 31 -28.17 -1.93 4.83
N GLY A 32 -28.40 -1.14 5.88
CA GLY A 32 -29.67 -1.14 6.59
C GLY A 32 -30.57 0.04 6.17
N PHE A 33 -31.87 -0.11 6.32
CA PHE A 33 -32.88 0.90 5.99
C PHE A 33 -32.81 2.18 6.85
N LYS A 34 -32.24 2.10 8.04
CA LYS A 34 -32.15 3.25 8.96
C LYS A 34 -31.20 4.35 8.48
N HIS A 35 -30.26 4.04 7.62
CA HIS A 35 -29.35 5.01 7.01
C HIS A 35 -29.98 5.52 5.72
N LYS A 36 -30.67 6.65 5.78
CA LYS A 36 -31.38 7.25 4.65
C LYS A 36 -30.42 7.75 3.57
N SER A 37 -29.95 6.87 2.71
CA SER A 37 -29.16 7.19 1.52
C SER A 37 -29.79 6.57 0.29
N SER A 38 -29.41 7.03 -0.91
CA SER A 38 -29.87 6.46 -2.18
C SER A 38 -29.55 4.97 -2.35
N PHE A 39 -28.65 4.42 -1.52
CA PHE A 39 -28.25 3.03 -1.54
C PHE A 39 -28.90 2.19 -0.42
N SER A 40 -29.69 2.80 0.45
CA SER A 40 -30.37 2.10 1.55
C SER A 40 -31.67 1.48 1.07
N PRO A 41 -32.00 0.23 1.47
CA PRO A 41 -33.29 -0.35 1.17
C PRO A 41 -34.40 0.39 1.93
N GLU A 42 -35.65 0.30 1.44
CA GLU A 42 -36.80 0.89 2.11
C GLU A 42 -37.06 0.26 3.47
N LYS A 43 -36.84 -1.06 3.59
CA LYS A 43 -36.97 -1.83 4.84
C LYS A 43 -35.93 -2.93 4.92
N GLY A 44 -35.59 -3.34 6.15
CA GLY A 44 -34.65 -4.46 6.41
C GLY A 44 -33.22 -4.14 6.03
N TYR A 45 -32.55 -5.12 5.44
CA TYR A 45 -31.13 -5.07 5.06
C TYR A 45 -30.94 -5.57 3.64
N THR A 46 -29.98 -4.95 2.93
CA THR A 46 -29.58 -5.36 1.58
C THR A 46 -28.09 -5.72 1.58
N TYR A 47 -27.75 -6.86 0.99
CA TYR A 47 -26.38 -7.21 0.66
C TYR A 47 -25.95 -6.42 -0.58
N SER A 48 -24.90 -5.61 -0.42
CA SER A 48 -24.42 -4.70 -1.47
C SER A 48 -23.15 -5.20 -2.17
N GLY A 49 -22.77 -6.46 -1.96
CA GLY A 49 -21.61 -7.08 -2.61
C GLY A 49 -20.32 -7.00 -1.79
N LEU A 50 -19.24 -7.32 -2.46
CA LEU A 50 -17.89 -7.30 -1.91
C LEU A 50 -17.18 -6.01 -2.26
N TYR A 51 -16.41 -5.52 -1.31
CA TYR A 51 -15.62 -4.30 -1.44
C TYR A 51 -14.20 -4.54 -0.94
N SER A 52 -13.22 -3.95 -1.62
CA SER A 52 -11.84 -3.84 -1.14
C SER A 52 -11.70 -2.57 -0.32
N VAL A 53 -11.06 -2.67 0.83
CA VAL A 53 -10.66 -1.50 1.63
C VAL A 53 -9.35 -0.98 1.04
N VAL A 54 -9.39 0.21 0.44
CA VAL A 54 -8.24 0.76 -0.32
C VAL A 54 -7.55 1.92 0.38
N ASP A 55 -8.17 2.48 1.43
CA ASP A 55 -7.60 3.60 2.17
C ASP A 55 -8.19 3.69 3.57
N ALA A 56 -7.42 4.22 4.53
CA ALA A 56 -7.86 4.45 5.90
C ALA A 56 -7.18 5.71 6.46
N TRP A 57 -7.96 6.60 7.11
CA TRP A 57 -7.45 7.83 7.71
C TRP A 57 -8.25 8.23 8.95
N GLU A 58 -7.73 9.17 9.71
CA GLU A 58 -8.44 9.80 10.82
C GLU A 58 -8.87 11.21 10.43
N GLU A 59 -10.04 11.60 10.90
CA GLU A 59 -10.51 12.99 10.79
C GLU A 59 -11.33 13.39 12.02
N LYS A 60 -11.57 14.69 12.20
CA LYS A 60 -12.47 15.19 13.24
C LYS A 60 -13.92 15.06 12.76
N GLY A 61 -14.71 14.30 13.49
CA GLY A 61 -16.14 14.11 13.23
C GLY A 61 -16.98 15.32 13.63
N LYS A 62 -18.26 15.33 13.22
CA LYS A 62 -19.21 16.41 13.52
C LYS A 62 -19.42 16.67 15.02
N SER A 63 -19.20 15.66 15.86
CA SER A 63 -19.29 15.78 17.32
C SER A 63 -18.00 16.25 17.99
N GLY A 64 -16.97 16.64 17.22
CA GLY A 64 -15.70 17.11 17.74
C GLY A 64 -14.69 16.01 18.07
N PHE A 65 -15.11 14.76 18.13
CA PHE A 65 -14.27 13.60 18.39
C PHE A 65 -13.58 13.08 17.12
N ARG A 66 -12.44 12.42 17.28
CA ARG A 66 -11.72 11.75 16.21
C ARG A 66 -12.50 10.52 15.72
N ILE A 67 -12.58 10.33 14.42
CA ILE A 67 -13.20 9.18 13.77
C ILE A 67 -12.22 8.52 12.80
N CYS A 68 -12.31 7.20 12.69
CA CYS A 68 -11.58 6.41 11.69
C CYS A 68 -12.46 6.29 10.43
N ARG A 69 -11.89 6.63 9.29
CA ARG A 69 -12.54 6.52 7.98
C ARG A 69 -11.87 5.46 7.12
N PHE A 70 -12.66 4.87 6.26
CA PHE A 70 -12.20 3.88 5.30
C PHE A 70 -12.80 4.18 3.92
N ARG A 71 -11.99 4.03 2.90
CA ARG A 71 -12.44 4.04 1.52
C ARG A 71 -12.64 2.61 1.05
N LEU A 72 -13.85 2.31 0.61
CA LEU A 72 -14.19 1.01 0.07
C LEU A 72 -14.50 1.14 -1.42
N VAL A 73 -13.91 0.26 -2.23
CA VAL A 73 -14.16 0.16 -3.68
C VAL A 73 -14.87 -1.15 -3.97
N TYR A 74 -15.93 -1.10 -4.75
CA TYR A 74 -16.71 -2.27 -5.13
C TYR A 74 -15.85 -3.26 -5.93
N SER A 75 -15.84 -4.53 -5.51
CA SER A 75 -15.01 -5.60 -6.08
C SER A 75 -15.83 -6.71 -6.75
N GLY A 76 -17.16 -6.63 -6.71
CA GLY A 76 -18.04 -7.63 -7.31
C GLY A 76 -18.99 -8.33 -6.33
N GLY A 77 -19.82 -9.26 -6.84
CA GLY A 77 -20.91 -9.89 -6.10
C GLY A 77 -20.59 -11.18 -5.36
N GLU A 78 -19.59 -11.96 -5.76
CA GLU A 78 -19.27 -13.26 -5.14
C GLU A 78 -17.78 -13.48 -4.91
N VAL A 79 -17.44 -14.12 -3.78
CA VAL A 79 -16.08 -14.61 -3.49
C VAL A 79 -15.90 -15.92 -4.27
N LYS A 80 -15.36 -15.88 -5.47
CA LYS A 80 -14.70 -17.05 -6.02
C LYS A 80 -13.39 -17.22 -5.24
N ARG A 81 -13.28 -18.27 -4.42
CA ARG A 81 -12.02 -18.69 -3.84
C ARG A 81 -11.10 -19.07 -5.00
N LYS A 82 -10.20 -18.19 -5.37
CA LYS A 82 -9.12 -18.52 -6.31
C LYS A 82 -8.15 -19.41 -5.56
N SER A 83 -7.76 -20.53 -6.16
CA SER A 83 -6.67 -21.35 -5.67
C SER A 83 -5.36 -20.55 -5.72
N PRO A 84 -4.33 -20.91 -4.94
CA PRO A 84 -3.04 -20.19 -4.93
C PRO A 84 -2.38 -20.05 -6.30
N GLU A 85 -2.78 -20.86 -7.28
CA GLU A 85 -2.21 -20.94 -8.65
C GLU A 85 -2.85 -19.96 -9.64
N GLN A 86 -3.94 -19.28 -9.28
CA GLN A 86 -4.70 -18.36 -10.16
C GLN A 86 -4.57 -16.87 -9.74
N ILE A 87 -3.42 -16.47 -9.21
CA ILE A 87 -3.09 -15.04 -9.10
C ILE A 87 -2.43 -14.61 -10.41
N GLU A 88 -3.19 -14.64 -11.50
CA GLU A 88 -2.86 -13.88 -12.69
C GLU A 88 -3.11 -12.40 -12.41
N LEU A 89 -2.08 -11.62 -12.68
CA LEU A 89 -2.05 -10.17 -12.53
C LEU A 89 -3.02 -9.51 -13.50
N ASP A 90 -4.21 -9.16 -13.03
CA ASP A 90 -5.14 -8.32 -13.79
C ASP A 90 -4.79 -6.83 -13.52
N TYR A 91 -3.92 -6.26 -14.39
CA TYR A 91 -3.51 -4.86 -14.35
C TYR A 91 -4.49 -4.01 -15.16
N SER A 92 -5.52 -3.49 -14.54
CA SER A 92 -6.29 -2.38 -15.10
C SER A 92 -5.91 -1.07 -14.41
N ILE A 93 -5.26 -0.18 -15.16
CA ILE A 93 -4.91 1.18 -14.79
C ILE A 93 -6.20 2.00 -14.63
N LYS A 94 -6.48 2.53 -13.45
CA LYS A 94 -7.51 3.56 -13.23
C LYS A 94 -6.87 4.85 -12.75
N GLU A 95 -7.11 5.93 -13.50
CA GLU A 95 -6.67 7.29 -13.21
C GLU A 95 -7.11 7.77 -11.80
N LYS A 96 -6.17 8.36 -11.06
CA LYS A 96 -6.39 8.93 -9.74
C LYS A 96 -6.76 10.42 -9.82
N LYS A 97 -7.92 10.79 -9.28
CA LYS A 97 -8.22 12.20 -8.93
C LYS A 97 -7.74 12.48 -7.50
N THR A 98 -6.77 13.40 -7.35
CA THR A 98 -6.19 13.80 -6.07
C THR A 98 -6.99 14.89 -5.36
N LYS A 99 -7.33 14.69 -4.07
CA LYS A 99 -7.74 15.76 -3.14
C LYS A 99 -6.67 15.93 -2.07
N LYS A 100 -6.25 17.19 -1.81
CA LYS A 100 -5.30 17.54 -0.74
C LYS A 100 -5.89 17.24 0.64
N GLY A 101 -5.19 16.44 1.44
CA GLY A 101 -5.45 16.20 2.86
C GLY A 101 -4.14 15.81 3.54
N THR A 102 -3.94 16.26 4.78
CA THR A 102 -2.76 15.91 5.59
C THR A 102 -2.77 14.41 5.85
N VAL A 103 -1.84 13.70 5.24
CA VAL A 103 -1.73 12.24 5.33
C VAL A 103 -0.75 11.90 6.44
N ILE A 104 -1.24 11.34 7.54
CA ILE A 104 -0.42 10.53 8.43
C ILE A 104 -0.07 9.27 7.62
N ARG A 105 1.23 9.09 7.33
CA ARG A 105 1.75 8.00 6.52
C ARG A 105 1.60 6.68 7.28
N ILE A 106 0.43 6.05 7.18
CA ILE A 106 0.31 4.63 7.47
C ILE A 106 1.02 3.94 6.32
N VAL A 107 2.05 3.16 6.63
CA VAL A 107 2.80 2.35 5.65
C VAL A 107 1.77 1.58 4.81
N ARG A 108 1.62 1.98 3.55
CA ARG A 108 0.73 1.31 2.60
C ARG A 108 1.43 0.04 2.16
N GLU A 109 1.23 -1.04 2.89
CA GLU A 109 1.52 -2.36 2.35
C GLU A 109 0.47 -2.67 1.28
N THR A 110 0.76 -2.22 0.06
CA THR A 110 -0.06 -2.57 -1.10
C THR A 110 0.16 -4.04 -1.43
N LYS A 111 -0.79 -4.67 -2.12
CA LYS A 111 -0.65 -6.05 -2.62
C LYS A 111 0.64 -6.21 -3.46
N LEU A 112 1.02 -5.17 -4.21
CA LEU A 112 2.23 -5.14 -5.02
C LEU A 112 3.50 -5.13 -4.16
N SER A 113 3.53 -4.31 -3.11
CA SER A 113 4.61 -4.28 -2.13
C SER A 113 4.80 -5.66 -1.49
N ASN A 114 3.71 -6.31 -1.07
CA ASN A 114 3.78 -7.64 -0.47
C ASN A 114 4.30 -8.69 -1.44
N SER A 115 3.88 -8.68 -2.71
CA SER A 115 4.40 -9.61 -3.73
C SER A 115 5.91 -9.47 -3.93
N ILE A 116 6.43 -8.24 -3.95
CA ILE A 116 7.88 -8.01 -4.04
C ILE A 116 8.59 -8.47 -2.77
N LYS A 117 8.06 -8.16 -1.59
CA LYS A 117 8.63 -8.61 -0.31
C LYS A 117 8.70 -10.13 -0.22
N GLU A 118 7.65 -10.83 -0.66
CA GLU A 118 7.59 -12.30 -0.74
C GLU A 118 8.62 -12.86 -1.71
N LEU A 119 8.77 -12.27 -2.91
CA LEU A 119 9.77 -12.69 -3.90
C LEU A 119 11.20 -12.69 -3.33
N TYR A 120 11.53 -11.71 -2.48
CA TYR A 120 12.85 -11.61 -1.83
C TYR A 120 12.90 -12.26 -0.45
N GLY A 121 11.86 -12.98 -0.02
CA GLY A 121 11.79 -13.57 1.32
C GLY A 121 11.94 -12.52 2.44
N ASN A 122 11.42 -11.31 2.21
CA ASN A 122 11.55 -10.15 3.10
C ASN A 122 13.01 -9.73 3.41
N LYS A 123 13.99 -10.11 2.57
CA LYS A 123 15.37 -9.66 2.67
C LYS A 123 15.57 -8.38 1.88
N CYS A 124 16.33 -7.46 2.44
CA CYS A 124 16.69 -6.21 1.79
C CYS A 124 17.54 -6.45 0.52
N GLN A 125 17.14 -5.91 -0.62
CA GLN A 125 17.88 -6.05 -1.87
C GLN A 125 19.27 -5.37 -1.87
N VAL A 126 19.50 -4.40 -0.97
CA VAL A 126 20.79 -3.71 -0.82
C VAL A 126 21.73 -4.51 0.07
N CYS A 127 21.36 -4.80 1.33
CA CYS A 127 22.26 -5.44 2.29
C CYS A 127 22.02 -6.95 2.49
N ASN A 128 21.02 -7.52 1.84
CA ASN A 128 20.60 -8.92 1.94
C ASN A 128 20.26 -9.39 3.38
N LYS A 129 20.04 -8.46 4.30
CA LYS A 129 19.69 -8.77 5.70
C LYS A 129 18.18 -8.87 5.87
N ALA A 130 17.75 -9.77 6.75
CA ALA A 130 16.39 -9.91 7.23
C ALA A 130 16.26 -9.28 8.63
N ILE A 131 15.14 -8.61 8.90
CA ILE A 131 14.80 -8.08 10.23
C ILE A 131 13.80 -9.03 10.88
N ASN A 132 14.24 -9.80 11.84
CA ASN A 132 13.38 -10.74 12.57
C ASN A 132 12.56 -9.99 13.63
N THR A 133 11.25 -10.24 13.65
CA THR A 133 10.31 -9.70 14.64
C THR A 133 9.47 -10.82 15.25
N LYS A 134 8.74 -10.53 16.32
CA LYS A 134 7.78 -11.50 16.90
C LYS A 134 6.67 -11.91 15.93
N HIS A 135 6.45 -11.13 14.86
CA HIS A 135 5.36 -11.34 13.88
C HIS A 135 5.88 -11.80 12.51
N GLY A 136 7.13 -12.22 12.43
CA GLY A 136 7.79 -12.65 11.20
C GLY A 136 8.92 -11.70 10.77
N ILE A 137 9.40 -11.90 9.54
CA ILE A 137 10.47 -11.09 8.97
C ILE A 137 9.88 -9.78 8.43
N TYR A 138 10.48 -8.65 8.79
CA TYR A 138 10.04 -7.33 8.39
C TYR A 138 10.90 -6.75 7.26
N SER A 139 10.24 -6.18 6.27
CA SER A 139 10.83 -5.37 5.21
C SER A 139 9.80 -4.35 4.71
N GLU A 140 10.25 -3.40 3.90
CA GLU A 140 9.41 -2.34 3.32
C GLU A 140 9.47 -2.39 1.80
N GLY A 141 8.34 -2.08 1.16
CA GLY A 141 8.30 -1.84 -0.28
C GLY A 141 8.57 -0.37 -0.56
N ALA A 142 9.71 -0.08 -1.15
CA ALA A 142 10.17 1.27 -1.46
C ALA A 142 9.96 1.59 -2.93
N HIS A 143 9.26 2.68 -3.26
CA HIS A 143 9.15 3.13 -4.64
C HIS A 143 10.43 3.82 -5.08
N ILE A 144 10.97 3.43 -6.23
CA ILE A 144 12.17 4.03 -6.82
C ILE A 144 11.84 5.45 -7.29
N LYS A 145 10.79 5.58 -8.11
CA LYS A 145 10.23 6.87 -8.51
C LYS A 145 9.00 7.15 -7.65
N PRO A 146 8.97 8.25 -6.86
CA PRO A 146 7.87 8.54 -5.95
C PRO A 146 6.52 8.67 -6.67
N LEU A 147 5.44 8.17 -6.05
CA LEU A 147 4.07 8.17 -6.63
C LEU A 147 3.43 9.56 -6.65
N GLY A 148 3.81 10.43 -5.71
CA GLY A 148 3.22 11.76 -5.55
C GLY A 148 3.71 12.78 -6.58
N GLY A 149 2.89 13.80 -6.85
CA GLY A 149 3.38 14.94 -7.65
C GLY A 149 4.51 15.69 -6.91
N PRO A 150 5.51 16.18 -7.63
CA PRO A 150 5.60 16.29 -9.08
C PRO A 150 6.14 15.04 -9.81
N HIS A 151 6.46 13.97 -9.10
CA HIS A 151 7.22 12.82 -9.64
C HIS A 151 6.38 11.87 -10.51
N SER A 152 5.12 11.61 -10.13
CA SER A 152 4.16 10.77 -10.87
C SER A 152 4.70 9.38 -11.25
N GLY A 153 5.37 8.70 -10.30
CA GLY A 153 5.80 7.31 -10.47
C GLY A 153 4.61 6.35 -10.52
N ASP A 154 4.80 5.22 -11.17
CA ASP A 154 3.79 4.17 -11.27
C ASP A 154 3.71 3.35 -9.97
N ASP A 155 2.50 3.00 -9.54
CA ASP A 155 2.27 2.02 -8.48
C ASP A 155 2.28 0.61 -9.11
N SER A 156 3.47 0.12 -9.43
CA SER A 156 3.71 -1.14 -10.11
C SER A 156 4.91 -1.88 -9.51
N VAL A 157 4.95 -3.20 -9.68
CA VAL A 157 6.08 -4.03 -9.23
C VAL A 157 7.41 -3.61 -9.86
N THR A 158 7.40 -3.01 -11.05
CA THR A 158 8.59 -2.53 -11.76
C THR A 158 9.19 -1.26 -11.15
N ASN A 159 8.47 -0.64 -10.21
CA ASN A 159 8.87 0.59 -9.50
C ASN A 159 9.03 0.38 -7.99
N ILE A 160 9.05 -0.87 -7.48
CA ILE A 160 9.13 -1.15 -6.05
C ILE A 160 10.35 -2.02 -5.76
N LEU A 161 11.11 -1.67 -4.72
CA LEU A 161 12.18 -2.48 -4.15
C LEU A 161 11.78 -3.03 -2.77
N CYS A 162 12.27 -4.21 -2.42
CA CYS A 162 12.20 -4.76 -1.07
C CYS A 162 13.41 -4.28 -0.27
N LEU A 163 13.21 -3.39 0.69
CA LEU A 163 14.30 -2.79 1.46
C LEU A 163 14.07 -2.92 2.97
N CYS A 164 15.15 -2.87 3.75
CA CYS A 164 15.03 -2.59 5.18
C CYS A 164 14.75 -1.09 5.40
N PRO A 165 14.24 -0.67 6.57
CA PRO A 165 13.90 0.72 6.85
C PRO A 165 15.06 1.70 6.60
N ASN A 166 16.29 1.32 6.94
CA ASN A 166 17.45 2.17 6.73
C ASN A 166 17.70 2.46 5.24
N HIS A 167 17.72 1.41 4.41
CA HIS A 167 17.94 1.57 2.97
C HIS A 167 16.75 2.20 2.27
N HIS A 168 15.52 2.01 2.78
CA HIS A 168 14.35 2.75 2.29
C HIS A 168 14.51 4.26 2.52
N VAL A 169 14.88 4.66 3.75
CA VAL A 169 15.13 6.09 4.04
C VAL A 169 16.31 6.63 3.22
N MET A 170 17.39 5.86 3.07
CA MET A 170 18.54 6.27 2.25
C MET A 170 18.14 6.47 0.79
N LEU A 171 17.32 5.60 0.22
CA LEU A 171 16.78 5.76 -1.13
C LEU A 171 15.89 7.01 -1.20
N ASP A 172 14.88 7.13 -0.35
CA ASP A 172 13.92 8.24 -0.34
C ASP A 172 14.57 9.63 -0.16
N LYS A 173 15.74 9.67 0.49
CA LYS A 173 16.47 10.91 0.80
C LYS A 173 17.70 11.13 -0.07
N GLY A 174 17.91 10.26 -1.06
CA GLY A 174 19.08 10.34 -1.93
C GLY A 174 20.42 10.07 -1.23
N GLY A 175 20.42 9.35 -0.10
CA GLY A 175 21.65 8.86 0.51
C GLY A 175 22.31 7.76 -0.34
N ILE A 176 21.50 7.01 -1.07
CA ILE A 176 21.94 6.08 -2.12
C ILE A 176 21.09 6.26 -3.37
N SER A 177 21.64 5.87 -4.51
CA SER A 177 20.93 5.65 -5.76
C SER A 177 21.41 4.36 -6.42
N ILE A 178 20.87 4.02 -7.58
CA ILE A 178 21.17 2.76 -8.27
C ILE A 178 21.41 3.03 -9.74
N SER A 179 22.50 2.48 -10.30
CA SER A 179 22.78 2.59 -11.74
C SER A 179 21.91 1.62 -12.55
N ASN A 180 21.92 1.77 -13.88
CA ASN A 180 21.19 0.87 -14.76
C ASN A 180 21.78 -0.56 -14.78
N GLU A 181 23.03 -0.73 -14.33
CA GLU A 181 23.75 -2.00 -14.13
C GLU A 181 23.56 -2.54 -12.70
N PHE A 182 22.57 -2.00 -11.97
CA PHE A 182 22.25 -2.39 -10.59
C PHE A 182 23.39 -2.13 -9.58
N LYS A 183 24.32 -1.20 -9.85
CA LYS A 183 25.32 -0.77 -8.88
C LYS A 183 24.73 0.25 -7.92
N ILE A 184 25.04 0.11 -6.64
CA ILE A 184 24.69 1.08 -5.60
C ILE A 184 25.66 2.25 -5.68
N ILE A 185 25.12 3.47 -5.65
CA ILE A 185 25.86 4.73 -5.77
C ILE A 185 25.53 5.59 -4.54
N GLY A 186 26.50 6.30 -4.01
CA GLY A 186 26.33 7.24 -2.89
C GLY A 186 27.02 6.79 -1.61
N ALA A 187 26.35 6.84 -0.47
CA ALA A 187 26.91 6.54 0.84
C ALA A 187 27.30 5.07 1.05
N GLU A 188 26.81 4.17 0.19
CA GLU A 188 27.16 2.75 0.19
C GLU A 188 27.60 2.30 -1.21
N ASN A 189 28.39 1.21 -1.25
CA ASN A 189 28.87 0.58 -2.48
C ASN A 189 28.37 -0.86 -2.55
N GLY A 190 28.27 -1.39 -3.76
CA GLY A 190 27.89 -2.79 -3.99
C GLY A 190 26.95 -2.95 -5.19
N SER A 191 26.21 -4.01 -5.20
CA SER A 191 25.22 -4.28 -6.25
C SER A 191 23.87 -4.61 -5.61
N LEU A 192 22.81 -4.10 -6.22
CA LEU A 192 21.45 -4.46 -5.85
C LEU A 192 21.21 -5.95 -6.16
N ASN A 193 20.69 -6.70 -5.22
CA ASN A 193 20.26 -8.07 -5.46
C ASN A 193 18.96 -8.06 -6.26
N VAL A 194 18.96 -8.59 -7.48
CA VAL A 194 17.78 -8.60 -8.37
C VAL A 194 17.49 -10.03 -8.81
N ASP A 195 16.31 -10.52 -8.46
CA ASP A 195 15.76 -11.79 -8.94
C ASP A 195 15.39 -11.69 -10.42
N SER A 196 15.63 -12.73 -11.20
CA SER A 196 15.35 -12.78 -12.65
C SER A 196 13.87 -12.57 -12.98
N LYS A 197 12.98 -12.85 -12.05
CA LYS A 197 11.51 -12.63 -12.16
C LYS A 197 11.11 -11.18 -11.89
N HIS A 198 11.97 -10.39 -11.27
CA HIS A 198 11.71 -8.99 -10.95
C HIS A 198 12.17 -8.08 -12.10
N LYS A 199 11.24 -7.69 -12.95
CA LYS A 199 11.51 -6.78 -14.07
C LYS A 199 11.40 -5.33 -13.62
N ILE A 200 12.51 -4.75 -13.17
CA ILE A 200 12.56 -3.34 -12.73
C ILE A 200 12.62 -2.44 -13.98
N ASN A 201 11.85 -1.35 -13.98
CA ASN A 201 11.96 -0.32 -15.02
C ASN A 201 13.19 0.57 -14.74
N LEU A 202 14.21 0.47 -15.59
CA LEU A 202 15.48 1.20 -15.45
C LEU A 202 15.31 2.73 -15.55
N GLU A 203 14.26 3.22 -16.23
CA GLU A 203 13.96 4.66 -16.28
C GLU A 203 13.66 5.22 -14.88
N ASN A 204 13.12 4.42 -13.98
CA ASN A 204 12.89 4.84 -12.60
C ASN A 204 14.21 5.10 -11.86
N PHE A 205 15.26 4.30 -12.11
CA PHE A 205 16.59 4.54 -11.57
C PHE A 205 17.21 5.82 -12.17
N SER A 206 17.12 6.01 -13.47
CA SER A 206 17.60 7.23 -14.12
C SER A 206 16.90 8.47 -13.56
N TYR A 207 15.58 8.39 -13.41
CA TYR A 207 14.82 9.48 -12.78
C TYR A 207 15.26 9.74 -11.34
N HIS A 208 15.47 8.69 -10.54
CA HIS A 208 15.92 8.81 -9.15
C HIS A 208 17.32 9.45 -9.06
N ARG A 209 18.26 9.05 -9.92
CA ARG A 209 19.60 9.69 -10.00
C ARG A 209 19.48 11.17 -10.32
N MET A 210 18.72 11.50 -11.35
CA MET A 210 18.51 12.90 -11.79
C MET A 210 18.01 13.78 -10.63
N ILE A 211 16.98 13.35 -9.88
CA ILE A 211 16.40 14.20 -8.82
C ILE A 211 17.27 14.31 -7.57
N HIS A 212 18.25 13.41 -7.42
CA HIS A 212 19.18 13.41 -6.29
C HIS A 212 20.62 13.78 -6.66
N GLY A 213 20.87 14.19 -7.92
CA GLY A 213 22.15 14.73 -8.37
C GLY A 213 23.26 13.69 -8.48
N TYR A 214 22.93 12.48 -8.94
CA TYR A 214 23.89 11.39 -9.19
C TYR A 214 24.26 11.22 -10.68
N ASP A 215 23.76 12.06 -11.55
CA ASP A 215 24.06 12.06 -13.01
C ASP A 215 25.16 13.07 -13.32
#